data_0c6054727139a37992d26a2560ba04e7
#
_entry.id   0c6054727139a37992d26a2560ba04e7
#
_cell.length_a   1.000
_cell.length_b   1.000
_cell.length_c   1.000
_cell.angle_alpha   90.00
_cell.angle_beta   90.00
_cell.angle_gamma   90.00
#
_symmetry.space_group_name_H-M   'P 1'
#
loop_
_entity.id
_entity.type
_entity.pdbx_description
1 polymer ?
#
loop_
_entity_poly.entity_id
_entity_poly.type
_entity_poly.pdbx_seq_one_letter_code
_entity_poly.pdbx_strand_id
1 'polypeptide(L)'
;MSVKELIVNAGSSSLKYTVFLMPEEEVLANGIFEQLTTPLPTFTHKLPNESGKLVKVIDKLPLEPGATHADAINTLIETLTGKEFGVLESMGEIAAVGHRVLHGGEK
;
A
#
# COMPACT_ATOMS: atom_id res chain seq x y z
N MET A 1 -14.58 6.28 -18.51
CA MET A 1 -14.66 6.65 -17.11
C MET A 1 -13.71 5.82 -16.30
N SER A 2 -12.86 6.46 -15.51
CA SER A 2 -11.83 5.74 -14.75
C SER A 2 -12.27 5.51 -13.32
N VAL A 3 -11.83 4.38 -12.75
CA VAL A 3 -12.09 4.06 -11.37
C VAL A 3 -10.77 3.70 -10.70
N LYS A 4 -10.71 3.88 -9.40
CA LYS A 4 -9.54 3.52 -8.61
C LYS A 4 -9.75 2.16 -7.97
N GLU A 5 -8.72 1.33 -8.03
CA GLU A 5 -8.76 -0.02 -7.47
C GLU A 5 -7.56 -0.22 -6.57
N LEU A 6 -7.80 -0.80 -5.41
CA LEU A 6 -6.74 -1.11 -4.45
C LEU A 6 -6.53 -2.61 -4.41
N ILE A 7 -5.30 -3.03 -4.67
CA ILE A 7 -4.91 -4.44 -4.57
C ILE A 7 -4.00 -4.60 -3.36
N VAL A 8 -4.33 -5.54 -2.51
CA VAL A 8 -3.55 -5.81 -1.29
C VAL A 8 -3.08 -7.26 -1.32
N ASN A 9 -1.77 -7.46 -1.15
CA ASN A 9 -1.16 -8.78 -1.03
C ASN A 9 -0.58 -8.91 0.36
N ALA A 10 -1.07 -9.86 1.13
CA ALA A 10 -0.61 -10.08 2.51
C ALA A 10 0.21 -11.35 2.61
N GLY A 11 1.43 -11.22 3.11
CA GLY A 11 2.29 -12.36 3.44
C GLY A 11 2.32 -12.57 4.95
N SER A 12 3.14 -13.52 5.41
CA SER A 12 3.19 -13.85 6.83
C SER A 12 3.71 -12.68 7.68
N SER A 13 4.66 -11.92 7.17
CA SER A 13 5.22 -10.77 7.89
C SER A 13 5.32 -9.54 6.99
N SER A 14 4.54 -9.49 5.92
CA SER A 14 4.58 -8.37 4.99
C SER A 14 3.19 -8.06 4.45
N LEU A 15 3.06 -6.86 3.92
CA LEU A 15 1.83 -6.45 3.27
C LEU A 15 2.22 -5.48 2.16
N LYS A 16 1.84 -5.81 0.93
CA LYS A 16 2.05 -4.93 -0.23
C LYS A 16 0.72 -4.40 -0.71
N TYR A 17 0.74 -3.19 -1.22
CA TYR A 17 -0.46 -2.63 -1.83
C TYR A 17 -0.11 -1.84 -3.08
N THR A 18 -1.07 -1.78 -4.00
CA THR A 18 -0.97 -0.96 -5.20
C THR A 18 -2.33 -0.34 -5.47
N VAL A 19 -2.34 0.95 -5.78
CA VAL A 19 -3.53 1.65 -6.21
C VAL A 19 -3.44 1.85 -7.71
N PHE A 20 -4.43 1.34 -8.44
CA PHE A 20 -4.48 1.44 -9.89
C PHE A 20 -5.60 2.38 -10.31
N LEU A 21 -5.38 3.06 -11.42
CA LEU A 21 -6.43 3.77 -12.14
C LEU A 21 -6.87 2.87 -13.28
N MET A 22 -8.12 2.43 -13.24
CA MET A 22 -8.64 1.46 -14.23
C MET A 22 -9.57 2.17 -15.21
N PRO A 23 -9.67 1.74 -16.45
CA PRO A 23 -9.12 0.51 -17.03
C PRO A 23 -7.68 0.63 -17.52
N GLU A 24 -7.08 1.80 -17.42
CA GLU A 24 -5.74 2.03 -17.94
C GLU A 24 -4.65 1.22 -17.23
N GLU A 25 -4.95 0.71 -16.04
CA GLU A 25 -4.00 0.00 -15.19
C GLU A 25 -2.79 0.87 -14.84
N GLU A 26 -3.03 2.16 -14.70
CA GLU A 26 -1.98 3.09 -14.30
C GLU A 26 -1.77 3.02 -12.79
N VAL A 27 -0.52 2.89 -12.36
CA VAL A 27 -0.20 2.82 -10.93
C VAL A 27 -0.22 4.23 -10.37
N LEU A 28 -1.09 4.48 -9.41
CA LEU A 28 -1.18 5.77 -8.71
C LEU A 28 -0.32 5.81 -7.46
N ALA A 29 -0.12 4.65 -6.83
CA ALA A 29 0.71 4.53 -5.64
C ALA A 29 0.98 3.06 -5.38
N ASN A 30 2.12 2.76 -4.73
CA ASN A 30 2.29 1.44 -4.17
C ASN A 30 3.17 1.53 -2.92
N GLY A 31 3.21 0.45 -2.16
CA GLY A 31 4.04 0.41 -0.99
C GLY A 31 4.14 -0.98 -0.43
N ILE A 32 5.01 -1.10 0.56
CA ILE A 32 5.23 -2.38 1.23
C ILE A 32 5.50 -2.14 2.71
N PHE A 33 4.90 -2.99 3.53
CA PHE A 33 5.22 -3.11 4.94
C PHE A 33 6.02 -4.39 5.11
N GLU A 34 7.18 -4.29 5.75
CA GLU A 34 8.07 -5.43 5.91
C GLU A 34 8.31 -5.69 7.39
N GLN A 35 8.62 -6.94 7.70
CA GLN A 35 8.94 -7.38 9.07
C GLN A 35 7.83 -7.03 10.07
N LEU A 36 6.58 -7.15 9.61
CA LEU A 36 5.44 -7.01 10.52
C LEU A 36 5.49 -8.11 11.58
N THR A 37 4.98 -7.80 12.76
CA THR A 37 4.97 -8.68 13.93
C THR A 37 6.36 -8.99 14.49
N THR A 38 7.37 -8.23 14.03
CA THR A 38 8.73 -8.34 14.57
C THR A 38 9.09 -7.05 15.30
N PRO A 39 10.23 -6.97 15.98
CA PRO A 39 10.65 -5.73 16.63
C PRO A 39 11.03 -4.61 15.67
N LEU A 40 11.22 -4.91 14.38
CA LEU A 40 11.73 -3.92 13.41
C LEU A 40 10.87 -3.82 12.15
N PRO A 41 9.56 -3.53 12.28
CA PRO A 41 8.74 -3.36 11.08
C PRO A 41 9.06 -2.05 10.38
N THR A 42 8.99 -2.06 9.05
CA THR A 42 9.26 -0.87 8.25
C THR A 42 8.20 -0.68 7.18
N PHE A 43 8.07 0.55 6.71
CA PHE A 43 7.10 0.94 5.69
C PHE A 43 7.79 1.75 4.61
N THR A 44 7.57 1.36 3.36
CA THR A 44 8.06 2.09 2.19
C THR A 44 6.86 2.43 1.31
N HIS A 45 6.77 3.67 0.87
CA HIS A 45 5.66 4.13 0.03
C HIS A 45 6.22 4.83 -1.20
N LYS A 46 5.67 4.52 -2.37
CA LYS A 46 6.13 5.09 -3.64
C LYS A 46 4.99 5.77 -4.36
N LEU A 47 5.33 6.89 -4.99
CA LEU A 47 4.39 7.62 -5.85
C LEU A 47 5.06 7.84 -7.21
N PRO A 48 4.26 7.92 -8.30
CA PRO A 48 4.84 8.23 -9.61
C PRO A 48 5.30 9.68 -9.67
N ASN A 49 6.45 9.91 -10.28
CA ASN A 49 6.96 11.26 -10.51
C ASN A 49 6.36 11.81 -11.82
N GLU A 50 6.88 12.96 -12.27
CA GLU A 50 6.38 13.60 -13.48
C GLU A 50 6.50 12.72 -14.72
N SER A 51 7.48 11.83 -14.72
CA SER A 51 7.69 10.89 -15.83
C SER A 51 6.87 9.61 -15.68
N GLY A 52 6.11 9.47 -14.61
CA GLY A 52 5.35 8.27 -14.34
C GLY A 52 6.16 7.16 -13.68
N LYS A 53 7.42 7.42 -13.34
CA LYS A 53 8.27 6.46 -12.68
C LYS A 53 8.05 6.49 -11.18
N LEU A 54 7.88 5.33 -10.57
CA LEU A 54 7.66 5.24 -9.13
C LEU A 54 8.94 5.59 -8.37
N VAL A 55 8.83 6.52 -7.44
CA VAL A 55 9.93 6.92 -6.59
C VAL A 55 9.52 6.84 -5.13
N LYS A 56 10.46 6.51 -4.27
CA LYS A 56 10.19 6.38 -2.84
C LYS A 56 9.99 7.76 -2.22
N VAL A 57 8.82 7.97 -1.64
CA VAL A 57 8.53 9.18 -0.86
C VAL A 57 8.60 8.89 0.63
N ILE A 58 8.45 7.63 1.02
CA ILE A 58 8.73 7.13 2.36
C ILE A 58 9.64 5.93 2.17
N ASP A 59 10.81 5.92 2.79
CA ASP A 59 11.79 4.85 2.63
C ASP A 59 12.10 4.22 3.97
N LYS A 60 11.59 2.99 4.16
CA LYS A 60 11.84 2.19 5.36
C LYS A 60 11.57 2.94 6.66
N LEU A 61 10.42 3.60 6.72
CA LEU A 61 10.00 4.28 7.93
C LEU A 61 9.77 3.25 9.04
N PRO A 62 10.47 3.36 10.17
CA PRO A 62 10.26 2.41 11.26
C PRO A 62 8.86 2.57 11.85
N LEU A 63 8.20 1.45 12.09
CA LEU A 63 6.91 1.42 12.75
C LEU A 63 7.11 0.94 14.19
N GLU A 64 6.01 0.92 14.95
CA GLU A 64 6.09 0.43 16.32
C GLU A 64 6.46 -1.04 16.34
N PRO A 65 7.33 -1.45 17.27
CA PRO A 65 7.67 -2.87 17.38
C PRO A 65 6.42 -3.72 17.54
N GLY A 66 6.36 -4.81 16.80
CA GLY A 66 5.22 -5.71 16.86
C GLY A 66 4.02 -5.27 16.03
N ALA A 67 4.16 -4.22 15.20
CA ALA A 67 3.06 -3.77 14.36
C ALA A 67 2.48 -4.93 13.57
N THR A 68 1.15 -5.04 13.56
CA THR A 68 0.46 -6.15 12.92
C THR A 68 -0.02 -5.75 11.53
N HIS A 69 -0.62 -6.72 10.81
CA HIS A 69 -1.23 -6.41 9.52
C HIS A 69 -2.37 -5.39 9.66
N ALA A 70 -3.11 -5.45 10.77
CA ALA A 70 -4.16 -4.47 11.01
C ALA A 70 -3.57 -3.06 11.17
N ASP A 71 -2.45 -2.94 11.87
CA ASP A 71 -1.76 -1.66 12.01
C ASP A 71 -1.27 -1.16 10.65
N ALA A 72 -0.76 -2.07 9.82
CA ALA A 72 -0.31 -1.73 8.48
C ALA A 72 -1.47 -1.20 7.64
N ILE A 73 -2.63 -1.83 7.70
CA ILE A 73 -3.79 -1.38 6.94
C ILE A 73 -4.23 0.01 7.40
N ASN A 74 -4.23 0.27 8.71
CA ASN A 74 -4.57 1.60 9.20
C ASN A 74 -3.59 2.64 8.69
N THR A 75 -2.29 2.33 8.69
CA THR A 75 -1.27 3.25 8.18
C THR A 75 -1.44 3.47 6.68
N LEU A 76 -1.74 2.41 5.96
CA LEU A 76 -2.02 2.48 4.52
C LEU A 76 -3.17 3.43 4.23
N ILE A 77 -4.28 3.29 4.95
CA ILE A 77 -5.44 4.15 4.76
C ILE A 77 -5.08 5.60 5.04
N GLU A 78 -4.39 5.86 6.14
CA GLU A 78 -3.97 7.21 6.49
C GLU A 78 -3.05 7.80 5.44
N THR A 79 -2.14 7.00 4.90
CA THR A 79 -1.21 7.45 3.89
C THR A 79 -1.92 7.79 2.58
N LEU A 80 -2.83 6.91 2.16
CA LEU A 80 -3.54 7.10 0.89
C LEU A 80 -4.52 8.27 0.93
N THR A 81 -5.06 8.59 2.09
CA THR A 81 -6.02 9.68 2.24
C THR A 81 -5.40 10.92 2.87
N GLY A 82 -4.10 10.87 3.19
CA GLY A 82 -3.42 12.00 3.82
C GLY A 82 -3.16 13.13 2.85
N LYS A 83 -2.89 14.30 3.39
CA LYS A 83 -2.67 15.49 2.55
C LYS A 83 -1.29 15.50 1.89
N GLU A 84 -0.33 14.82 2.48
CA GLU A 84 1.05 14.88 2.00
C GLU A 84 1.31 13.93 0.84
N PHE A 85 0.89 12.68 0.97
CA PHE A 85 1.17 11.65 -0.02
C PHE A 85 -0.10 11.00 -0.56
N GLY A 86 -1.27 11.52 -0.19
CA GLY A 86 -2.52 10.87 -0.53
C GLY A 86 -2.86 10.99 -2.01
N VAL A 87 -3.39 9.93 -2.56
CA VAL A 87 -3.90 9.91 -3.93
C VAL A 87 -5.43 9.82 -3.92
N LEU A 88 -6.02 9.80 -2.73
CA LEU A 88 -7.47 9.70 -2.54
C LEU A 88 -7.92 10.81 -1.60
N GLU A 89 -9.12 11.33 -1.84
CA GLU A 89 -9.72 12.25 -0.88
C GLU A 89 -10.32 11.45 0.28
N SER A 90 -10.82 10.25 -0.02
CA SER A 90 -11.33 9.35 0.99
C SER A 90 -11.31 7.94 0.41
N MET A 91 -11.45 6.95 1.28
CA MET A 91 -11.52 5.56 0.83
C MET A 91 -12.77 5.27 0.01
N GLY A 92 -13.75 6.17 0.04
CA GLY A 92 -14.93 6.04 -0.79
C GLY A 92 -14.64 6.14 -2.29
N GLU A 93 -13.46 6.66 -2.67
CA GLU A 93 -13.08 6.72 -4.08
C GLU A 93 -12.67 5.36 -4.63
N ILE A 94 -12.38 4.39 -3.77
CA ILE A 94 -11.99 3.07 -4.21
C ILE A 94 -13.23 2.32 -4.68
N ALA A 95 -13.25 1.94 -5.97
CA ALA A 95 -14.38 1.22 -6.54
C ALA A 95 -14.28 -0.28 -6.26
N ALA A 96 -13.07 -0.79 -6.08
CA ALA A 96 -12.86 -2.21 -5.85
C ALA A 96 -11.62 -2.41 -4.99
N VAL A 97 -11.70 -3.38 -4.08
CA VAL A 97 -10.56 -3.79 -3.27
C VAL A 97 -10.28 -5.26 -3.56
N GLY A 98 -9.11 -5.54 -4.13
CA GLY A 98 -8.68 -6.90 -4.37
C GLY A 98 -7.77 -7.36 -3.25
N HIS A 99 -8.03 -8.56 -2.76
CA HIS A 99 -7.20 -9.16 -1.72
C HIS A 99 -6.51 -10.38 -2.29
N ARG A 100 -5.20 -10.42 -2.11
CA ARG A 100 -4.43 -11.60 -2.47
C ARG A 100 -3.60 -12.00 -1.26
N VAL A 101 -3.70 -13.27 -0.90
CA VAL A 101 -2.91 -13.81 0.19
C VAL A 101 -1.84 -14.69 -0.43
N LEU A 102 -0.59 -14.31 -0.18
CA LEU A 102 0.53 -15.08 -0.69
C LEU A 102 0.93 -16.11 0.37
N HIS A 103 0.70 -17.36 0.05
CA HIS A 103 1.15 -18.42 0.92
C HIS A 103 2.43 -18.97 0.39
N GLY A 104 3.39 -19.12 1.24
CA GLY A 104 4.62 -19.78 0.81
C GLY A 104 4.30 -21.22 0.45
N GLY A 105 4.07 -21.47 -0.76
CA GLY A 105 3.67 -22.77 -1.23
C GLY A 105 2.21 -23.01 -1.09
N GLU A 106 1.48 -22.33 -0.90
CA GLU A 106 0.17 -22.60 -0.77
C GLU A 106 -0.60 -22.56 -1.69
N LYS A 107 -0.47 -22.54 -1.65
CA LYS A 107 -1.22 -22.49 -2.26
C LYS A 107 -1.15 -22.89 -2.80
#